data_f54a1df8e60554a5a53539e8bd9b859b
#
_entry.id   f54a1df8e60554a5a53539e8bd9b859b
#
_cell.length_a   1.000
_cell.length_b   1.000
_cell.length_c   1.000
_cell.angle_alpha   90.00
_cell.angle_beta   90.00
_cell.angle_gamma   90.00
#
_symmetry.space_group_name_H-M   'P 1'
#
loop_
_entity.id
_entity.type
_entity.pdbx_description
1 polymer ?
#
loop_
_entity_poly.entity_id
_entity_poly.type
_entity_poly.pdbx_seq_one_letter_code
_entity_poly.pdbx_strand_id
1 'polypeptide(L)'
;MMLGVIAAAALIMSACQNRSREGEDCPGASGRPSPSGFCVPRWLSLKSNEVRARRGPGTDYPALWIYRARGLPVQVVAETADWRRICDPDGGAVWVHRSMVDGRRMVMAPAAGSVPLLADPKAGARPNAILVPRGLASLERCEKGWCKIAAGGASGWAPQSALWGTAAPAQCR
;
A
#
# COMPACT_ATOMS: atom_id res chain seq x y z
N MET A 1 -26.71 -76.37 -11.41
CA MET A 1 -26.56 -75.01 -12.01
C MET A 1 -26.30 -74.02 -10.90
N MET A 2 -25.03 -73.63 -10.68
CA MET A 2 -24.65 -72.62 -9.67
C MET A 2 -24.08 -71.43 -10.43
N LEU A 3 -24.83 -70.28 -10.36
CA LEU A 3 -24.33 -69.01 -10.88
C LEU A 3 -23.43 -68.34 -9.80
N GLY A 4 -22.17 -68.14 -10.12
CA GLY A 4 -21.25 -67.38 -9.31
C GLY A 4 -21.41 -65.90 -9.59
N VAL A 5 -21.66 -65.10 -8.53
CA VAL A 5 -21.66 -63.66 -8.54
C VAL A 5 -20.27 -63.13 -8.27
N ILE A 6 -19.63 -62.52 -9.23
CA ILE A 6 -18.35 -61.84 -9.10
C ILE A 6 -18.62 -60.39 -8.63
N ALA A 7 -18.25 -60.12 -7.38
CA ALA A 7 -18.30 -58.78 -6.83
C ALA A 7 -17.03 -58.01 -7.24
N ALA A 8 -17.18 -57.01 -8.11
CA ALA A 8 -16.09 -56.07 -8.48
C ALA A 8 -15.99 -54.98 -7.39
N ALA A 9 -14.88 -55.05 -6.61
CA ALA A 9 -14.52 -53.98 -5.68
C ALA A 9 -13.89 -52.83 -6.44
N ALA A 10 -14.63 -51.71 -6.58
CA ALA A 10 -14.10 -50.47 -7.09
C ALA A 10 -13.27 -49.76 -6.02
N LEU A 11 -11.96 -49.75 -6.20
CA LEU A 11 -11.03 -48.91 -5.43
C LEU A 11 -11.21 -47.45 -5.82
N ILE A 12 -11.84 -46.67 -4.95
CA ILE A 12 -11.90 -45.22 -5.06
C ILE A 12 -10.56 -44.68 -4.56
N MET A 13 -9.65 -44.40 -5.51
CA MET A 13 -8.45 -43.59 -5.23
C MET A 13 -8.91 -42.17 -4.97
N SER A 14 -8.99 -41.77 -3.69
CA SER A 14 -9.06 -40.36 -3.29
C SER A 14 -7.74 -39.69 -3.67
N ALA A 15 -7.70 -39.09 -4.85
CA ALA A 15 -6.67 -38.14 -5.20
C ALA A 15 -6.80 -36.94 -4.26
N CYS A 16 -5.90 -36.82 -3.28
CA CYS A 16 -5.66 -35.57 -2.58
C CYS A 16 -5.23 -34.54 -3.61
N GLN A 17 -6.21 -33.83 -4.16
CA GLN A 17 -5.96 -32.63 -4.93
C GLN A 17 -5.32 -31.62 -3.98
N ASN A 18 -4.00 -31.55 -4.03
CA ASN A 18 -3.24 -30.44 -3.51
C ASN A 18 -3.67 -29.22 -4.29
N ARG A 19 -4.75 -28.55 -3.83
CA ARG A 19 -5.13 -27.23 -4.29
C ARG A 19 -3.99 -26.30 -3.91
N SER A 20 -3.01 -26.18 -4.79
CA SER A 20 -2.18 -24.99 -4.87
C SER A 20 -3.15 -23.81 -4.78
N ARG A 21 -3.00 -22.98 -3.76
CA ARG A 21 -3.70 -21.70 -3.66
C ARG A 21 -3.26 -20.88 -4.87
N GLU A 22 -3.97 -21.04 -5.96
CA GLU A 22 -3.88 -20.15 -7.12
C GLU A 22 -4.19 -18.76 -6.61
N GLY A 23 -3.32 -17.81 -6.94
CA GLY A 23 -3.16 -16.51 -6.35
C GLY A 23 -4.45 -15.84 -5.94
N GLU A 24 -4.51 -15.43 -4.69
CA GLU A 24 -5.53 -14.54 -4.17
C GLU A 24 -5.60 -13.33 -5.10
N ASP A 25 -6.74 -13.16 -5.80
CA ASP A 25 -6.95 -12.08 -6.75
C ASP A 25 -6.72 -10.74 -6.06
N CYS A 26 -5.63 -10.08 -6.43
CA CYS A 26 -5.33 -8.77 -5.88
C CYS A 26 -6.35 -7.75 -6.36
N PRO A 27 -7.00 -7.01 -5.47
CA PRO A 27 -7.99 -6.02 -5.86
C PRO A 27 -7.37 -4.92 -6.73
N GLY A 28 -8.06 -4.59 -7.83
CA GLY A 28 -7.66 -3.57 -8.80
C GLY A 28 -6.91 -4.12 -10.01
N ALA A 29 -7.08 -3.46 -11.15
CA ALA A 29 -6.57 -3.89 -12.46
C ALA A 29 -5.03 -4.01 -12.56
N SER A 30 -4.27 -3.48 -11.60
CA SER A 30 -2.80 -3.51 -11.54
C SER A 30 -2.26 -4.28 -10.33
N GLY A 31 -3.14 -4.83 -9.48
CA GLY A 31 -2.73 -5.58 -8.30
C GLY A 31 -2.08 -6.92 -8.67
N ARG A 32 -1.00 -7.26 -8.01
CA ARG A 32 -0.33 -8.56 -8.14
C ARG A 32 0.15 -9.08 -6.79
N PRO A 33 0.16 -10.40 -6.56
CA PRO A 33 0.72 -11.00 -5.35
C PRO A 33 2.20 -10.67 -5.19
N SER A 34 2.66 -10.62 -3.95
CA SER A 34 4.06 -10.37 -3.63
C SER A 34 4.59 -11.36 -2.59
N PRO A 35 5.93 -11.47 -2.41
CA PRO A 35 6.54 -12.40 -1.45
C PRO A 35 6.09 -12.24 0.01
N SER A 36 5.55 -11.09 0.39
CA SER A 36 4.99 -10.88 1.74
C SER A 36 3.57 -11.41 1.93
N GLY A 37 2.94 -11.93 0.87
CA GLY A 37 1.52 -12.33 0.86
C GLY A 37 0.54 -11.17 0.68
N PHE A 38 1.03 -9.93 0.62
CA PHE A 38 0.20 -8.77 0.33
C PHE A 38 0.28 -8.38 -1.14
N CYS A 39 -0.81 -7.80 -1.66
CA CYS A 39 -0.81 -7.26 -3.01
C CYS A 39 0.04 -6.00 -3.17
N VAL A 40 0.64 -5.83 -4.35
CA VAL A 40 1.28 -4.58 -4.78
C VAL A 40 0.60 -4.08 -6.07
N PRO A 41 0.47 -2.77 -6.27
CA PRO A 41 0.93 -1.68 -5.41
C PRO A 41 0.10 -1.53 -4.13
N ARG A 42 0.74 -1.12 -3.04
CA ARG A 42 0.06 -0.78 -1.78
C ARG A 42 0.76 0.34 -1.02
N TRP A 43 0.01 1.02 -0.15
CA TRP A 43 0.55 2.12 0.64
C TRP A 43 1.04 1.66 2.00
N LEU A 44 2.24 2.10 2.36
CA LEU A 44 2.86 2.02 3.67
C LEU A 44 3.38 3.41 4.07
N SER A 45 3.91 3.53 5.27
CA SER A 45 4.55 4.76 5.73
C SER A 45 5.93 4.50 6.29
N LEU A 46 6.85 5.45 6.14
CA LEU A 46 8.17 5.35 6.73
C LEU A 46 8.07 5.34 8.26
N LYS A 47 8.72 4.38 8.90
CA LYS A 47 8.63 4.15 10.35
C LYS A 47 9.59 5.04 11.14
N SER A 48 10.68 5.50 10.53
CA SER A 48 11.77 6.21 11.17
C SER A 48 12.03 7.57 10.52
N ASN A 49 12.69 8.47 11.26
CA ASN A 49 13.23 9.72 10.73
C ASN A 49 14.53 9.53 9.95
N GLU A 50 15.07 8.32 9.90
CA GLU A 50 16.25 8.01 9.11
C GLU A 50 16.02 6.66 8.40
N VAL A 51 15.76 6.73 7.10
CA VAL A 51 15.56 5.56 6.25
C VAL A 51 16.46 5.65 5.02
N ARG A 52 17.41 4.73 4.91
CA ARG A 52 18.32 4.67 3.75
C ARG A 52 17.59 4.14 2.53
N ALA A 53 17.53 4.97 1.49
CA ALA A 53 17.05 4.64 0.17
C ALA A 53 18.22 4.07 -0.66
N ARG A 54 18.04 2.85 -1.18
CA ARG A 54 19.12 2.15 -1.92
C ARG A 54 18.73 1.93 -3.38
N ARG A 55 19.75 1.74 -4.21
CA ARG A 55 19.58 1.42 -5.63
C ARG A 55 18.97 0.03 -5.85
N GLY A 56 19.23 -0.91 -4.96
CA GLY A 56 18.80 -2.31 -5.08
C GLY A 56 18.43 -2.94 -3.74
N PRO A 57 17.89 -4.17 -3.77
CA PRO A 57 17.37 -4.90 -2.61
C PRO A 57 18.49 -5.60 -1.82
N GLY A 58 19.36 -4.85 -1.17
CA GLY A 58 20.46 -5.38 -0.37
C GLY A 58 21.28 -4.28 0.28
N THR A 59 22.02 -4.63 1.32
CA THR A 59 22.97 -3.72 2.00
C THR A 59 24.18 -3.38 1.15
N ASP A 60 24.53 -4.25 0.20
CA ASP A 60 25.65 -4.09 -0.73
C ASP A 60 25.37 -3.06 -1.82
N TYR A 61 24.08 -2.74 -2.05
CA TYR A 61 23.73 -1.68 -2.96
C TYR A 61 23.95 -0.31 -2.33
N PRO A 62 24.52 0.67 -3.09
CA PRO A 62 24.77 2.00 -2.56
C PRO A 62 23.50 2.69 -2.09
N ALA A 63 23.59 3.39 -0.97
CA ALA A 63 22.57 4.33 -0.54
C ALA A 63 22.59 5.55 -1.47
N LEU A 64 21.43 5.92 -2.00
CA LEU A 64 21.26 7.07 -2.89
C LEU A 64 21.00 8.34 -2.08
N TRP A 65 20.14 8.22 -1.04
CA TRP A 65 19.82 9.28 -0.08
C TRP A 65 19.25 8.70 1.21
N ILE A 66 18.95 9.58 2.14
CA ILE A 66 18.30 9.24 3.41
C ILE A 66 17.03 10.07 3.54
N TYR A 67 15.89 9.38 3.69
CA TYR A 67 14.65 10.05 4.08
C TYR A 67 14.69 10.45 5.56
N ARG A 68 14.28 11.68 5.84
CA ARG A 68 14.23 12.23 7.20
C ARG A 68 12.80 12.62 7.59
N ALA A 69 11.83 11.80 7.19
CA ALA A 69 10.41 12.09 7.35
C ALA A 69 9.65 10.85 7.85
N ARG A 70 9.58 10.67 9.16
CA ARG A 70 8.72 9.63 9.75
C ARG A 70 7.27 9.89 9.35
N GLY A 71 6.57 8.84 8.92
CA GLY A 71 5.20 8.94 8.47
C GLY A 71 5.05 9.34 7.00
N LEU A 72 6.14 9.56 6.25
CA LEU A 72 6.05 9.79 4.82
C LEU A 72 5.33 8.63 4.14
N PRO A 73 4.20 8.85 3.45
CA PRO A 73 3.52 7.80 2.71
C PRO A 73 4.33 7.42 1.47
N VAL A 74 4.55 6.12 1.31
CA VAL A 74 5.28 5.53 0.19
C VAL A 74 4.47 4.40 -0.41
N GLN A 75 4.50 4.26 -1.72
CA GLN A 75 3.81 3.17 -2.38
C GLN A 75 4.77 2.03 -2.70
N VAL A 76 4.53 0.85 -2.13
CA VAL A 76 5.29 -0.36 -2.44
C VAL A 76 4.81 -0.91 -3.78
N VAL A 77 5.71 -1.02 -4.75
CA VAL A 77 5.43 -1.49 -6.11
C VAL A 77 6.09 -2.84 -6.44
N ALA A 78 7.08 -3.25 -5.65
CA ALA A 78 7.70 -4.57 -5.73
C ALA A 78 8.33 -4.93 -4.37
N GLU A 79 8.56 -6.22 -4.16
CA GLU A 79 9.15 -6.75 -2.94
C GLU A 79 10.11 -7.91 -3.21
N THR A 80 11.06 -8.05 -2.31
CA THR A 80 11.73 -9.33 -2.01
C THR A 80 11.37 -9.73 -0.57
N ALA A 81 11.97 -10.79 -0.04
CA ALA A 81 11.75 -11.21 1.35
C ALA A 81 11.97 -10.06 2.35
N ASP A 82 13.07 -9.32 2.21
CA ASP A 82 13.47 -8.30 3.18
C ASP A 82 13.40 -6.86 2.67
N TRP A 83 13.17 -6.64 1.37
CA TRP A 83 13.23 -5.32 0.78
C TRP A 83 11.92 -4.93 0.09
N ARG A 84 11.63 -3.65 0.10
CA ARG A 84 10.47 -3.02 -0.54
C ARG A 84 10.95 -1.99 -1.55
N ARG A 85 10.56 -2.17 -2.81
CA ARG A 85 10.72 -1.11 -3.81
C ARG A 85 9.57 -0.14 -3.64
N ILE A 86 9.90 1.08 -3.29
CA ILE A 86 8.92 2.12 -2.99
C ILE A 86 8.96 3.24 -4.03
N CYS A 87 7.79 3.82 -4.28
CA CYS A 87 7.65 5.12 -4.92
C CYS A 87 7.49 6.18 -3.84
N ASP A 88 8.19 7.28 -3.97
CA ASP A 88 8.04 8.47 -3.14
C ASP A 88 7.27 9.60 -3.85
N PRO A 89 6.85 10.65 -3.14
CA PRO A 89 6.08 11.74 -3.73
C PRO A 89 6.85 12.59 -4.75
N ASP A 90 8.17 12.47 -4.80
CA ASP A 90 9.03 13.19 -5.76
C ASP A 90 9.33 12.34 -7.01
N GLY A 91 8.70 11.16 -7.14
CA GLY A 91 8.84 10.25 -8.28
C GLY A 91 10.03 9.30 -8.18
N GLY A 92 10.72 9.27 -7.04
CA GLY A 92 11.80 8.33 -6.79
C GLY A 92 11.31 6.89 -6.68
N ALA A 93 12.07 5.96 -7.28
CA ALA A 93 11.82 4.52 -7.18
C ALA A 93 13.06 3.85 -6.58
N VAL A 94 13.01 3.51 -5.29
CA VAL A 94 14.15 3.03 -4.51
C VAL A 94 13.79 1.85 -3.64
N TRP A 95 14.81 1.21 -3.09
CA TRP A 95 14.66 0.10 -2.18
C TRP A 95 14.92 0.53 -0.73
N VAL A 96 14.02 0.12 0.16
CA VAL A 96 14.16 0.27 1.61
C VAL A 96 13.97 -1.08 2.28
N HIS A 97 14.62 -1.29 3.42
CA HIS A 97 14.45 -2.53 4.18
C HIS A 97 13.04 -2.59 4.79
N ARG A 98 12.42 -3.76 4.83
CA ARG A 98 11.04 -3.96 5.32
C ARG A 98 10.78 -3.43 6.73
N SER A 99 11.80 -3.45 7.61
CA SER A 99 11.69 -2.93 8.97
C SER A 99 11.56 -1.41 9.05
N MET A 100 11.83 -0.71 7.96
CA MET A 100 11.78 0.76 7.87
C MET A 100 10.43 1.30 7.46
N VAL A 101 9.47 0.44 7.17
CA VAL A 101 8.09 0.80 6.80
C VAL A 101 7.09 0.10 7.72
N ASP A 102 5.91 0.67 7.85
CA ASP A 102 4.79 0.08 8.59
C ASP A 102 3.44 0.37 7.91
N GLY A 103 2.38 -0.30 8.40
CA GLY A 103 1.04 -0.22 7.84
C GLY A 103 0.24 1.00 8.24
N ARG A 104 0.83 1.99 8.94
CA ARG A 104 0.11 3.23 9.25
C ARG A 104 -0.30 3.92 7.95
N ARG A 105 -1.55 4.28 7.88
CA ARG A 105 -2.08 4.98 6.71
C ARG A 105 -1.89 6.48 6.89
N MET A 106 -0.91 6.99 6.17
CA MET A 106 -0.63 8.43 6.13
C MET A 106 -0.89 8.95 4.74
N VAL A 107 -1.14 10.26 4.65
CA VAL A 107 -1.24 11.01 3.40
C VAL A 107 -0.41 12.28 3.51
N MET A 108 -0.10 12.87 2.37
CA MET A 108 0.68 14.10 2.29
C MET A 108 0.03 15.08 1.33
N ALA A 109 0.01 16.37 1.68
CA ALA A 109 -0.35 17.43 0.75
C ALA A 109 0.72 17.55 -0.36
N PRO A 110 0.36 17.94 -1.59
CA PRO A 110 1.32 18.15 -2.67
C PRO A 110 2.36 19.21 -2.31
N ALA A 111 3.50 19.20 -3.00
CA ALA A 111 4.56 20.19 -2.81
C ALA A 111 4.10 21.61 -3.19
N ALA A 112 3.28 21.70 -4.23
CA ALA A 112 2.74 22.96 -4.73
C ALA A 112 1.31 23.20 -4.25
N GLY A 113 1.15 23.64 -3.02
CA GLY A 113 -0.16 24.06 -2.50
C GLY A 113 -0.58 23.40 -1.20
N SER A 114 -1.46 24.09 -0.51
CA SER A 114 -2.09 23.61 0.72
C SER A 114 -3.40 22.91 0.41
N VAL A 115 -3.84 22.03 1.29
CA VAL A 115 -5.09 21.30 1.17
C VAL A 115 -6.02 21.71 2.32
N PRO A 116 -7.19 22.34 2.04
CA PRO A 116 -8.15 22.64 3.10
C PRO A 116 -8.78 21.35 3.63
N LEU A 117 -8.89 21.27 4.95
CA LEU A 117 -9.61 20.22 5.66
C LEU A 117 -11.05 20.71 5.91
N LEU A 118 -11.97 20.20 5.14
CA LEU A 118 -13.37 20.67 5.16
C LEU A 118 -14.18 19.98 6.27
N ALA A 119 -15.20 20.64 6.76
CA ALA A 119 -16.14 20.08 7.74
C ALA A 119 -16.92 18.87 7.16
N ASP A 120 -17.32 18.96 5.89
CA ASP A 120 -18.12 17.96 5.18
C ASP A 120 -17.41 17.49 3.90
N PRO A 121 -17.67 16.25 3.41
CA PRO A 121 -17.11 15.71 2.17
C PRO A 121 -17.82 16.28 0.93
N LYS A 122 -17.78 17.58 0.74
CA LYS A 122 -18.37 18.29 -0.41
C LYS A 122 -17.60 19.57 -0.74
N ALA A 123 -17.58 19.92 -2.01
CA ALA A 123 -17.01 21.19 -2.45
C ALA A 123 -17.75 22.38 -1.82
N GLY A 124 -16.99 23.41 -1.42
CA GLY A 124 -17.55 24.63 -0.80
C GLY A 124 -17.93 24.48 0.67
N ALA A 125 -17.71 23.32 1.31
CA ALA A 125 -17.88 23.18 2.73
C ALA A 125 -16.88 24.07 3.50
N ARG A 126 -17.24 24.47 4.72
CA ARG A 126 -16.41 25.30 5.57
C ARG A 126 -15.08 24.60 5.89
N PRO A 127 -13.94 25.27 5.74
CA PRO A 127 -12.67 24.69 6.18
C PRO A 127 -12.54 24.76 7.70
N ASN A 128 -12.10 23.66 8.31
CA ASN A 128 -11.75 23.55 9.73
C ASN A 128 -10.28 23.87 9.97
N ALA A 129 -9.42 23.50 9.02
CA ALA A 129 -7.98 23.67 9.08
C ALA A 129 -7.38 23.64 7.66
N ILE A 130 -6.08 23.86 7.57
CA ILE A 130 -5.33 23.80 6.32
C ILE A 130 -4.13 22.87 6.54
N LEU A 131 -3.98 21.85 5.71
CA LEU A 131 -2.78 21.05 5.62
C LEU A 131 -1.79 21.78 4.70
N VAL A 132 -0.68 22.21 5.27
CA VAL A 132 0.36 22.97 4.54
C VAL A 132 1.03 22.11 3.46
N PRO A 133 1.73 22.71 2.47
CA PRO A 133 2.47 21.98 1.47
C PRO A 133 3.41 20.95 2.12
N ARG A 134 3.45 19.72 1.58
CA ARG A 134 4.18 18.56 2.14
C ARG A 134 3.77 18.18 3.57
N GLY A 135 2.70 18.77 4.11
CA GLY A 135 2.16 18.40 5.42
C GLY A 135 1.70 16.95 5.43
N LEU A 136 2.00 16.25 6.52
CA LEU A 136 1.59 14.86 6.73
C LEU A 136 0.33 14.83 7.59
N ALA A 137 -0.60 13.94 7.24
CA ALA A 137 -1.80 13.67 8.01
C ALA A 137 -2.06 12.18 8.13
N SER A 138 -2.66 11.74 9.21
CA SER A 138 -3.18 10.38 9.31
C SER A 138 -4.46 10.24 8.49
N LEU A 139 -4.57 9.16 7.74
CA LEU A 139 -5.75 8.81 6.96
C LEU A 139 -6.68 7.95 7.81
N GLU A 140 -7.89 8.45 8.08
CA GLU A 140 -8.92 7.68 8.76
C GLU A 140 -9.67 6.78 7.76
N ARG A 141 -10.26 7.36 6.73
CA ARG A 141 -10.99 6.64 5.66
C ARG A 141 -11.14 7.50 4.40
N CYS A 142 -11.43 6.84 3.29
CA CYS A 142 -11.85 7.51 2.05
C CYS A 142 -13.20 6.93 1.59
N GLU A 143 -14.08 7.81 1.13
CA GLU A 143 -15.39 7.45 0.58
C GLU A 143 -15.82 8.46 -0.48
N LYS A 144 -16.36 7.97 -1.60
CA LYS A 144 -16.92 8.81 -2.68
C LYS A 144 -15.99 9.93 -3.16
N GLY A 145 -14.67 9.64 -3.24
CA GLY A 145 -13.65 10.60 -3.70
C GLY A 145 -13.19 11.62 -2.65
N TRP A 146 -13.60 11.48 -1.40
CA TRP A 146 -13.19 12.29 -0.27
C TRP A 146 -12.48 11.44 0.79
N CYS A 147 -11.46 11.98 1.42
CA CYS A 147 -10.75 11.32 2.50
C CYS A 147 -10.85 12.14 3.79
N LYS A 148 -11.22 11.47 4.89
CA LYS A 148 -11.15 12.04 6.23
C LYS A 148 -9.76 11.84 6.78
N ILE A 149 -9.11 12.95 7.15
CA ILE A 149 -7.71 12.97 7.61
C ILE A 149 -7.57 13.83 8.86
N ALA A 150 -6.52 13.56 9.64
CA ALA A 150 -6.22 14.31 10.85
C ALA A 150 -4.74 14.70 10.91
N ALA A 151 -4.47 15.95 11.29
CA ALA A 151 -3.14 16.51 11.46
C ALA A 151 -3.14 17.60 12.53
N GLY A 152 -2.12 17.63 13.39
CA GLY A 152 -1.93 18.70 14.38
C GLY A 152 -3.11 18.94 15.33
N GLY A 153 -3.86 17.89 15.67
CA GLY A 153 -5.05 17.98 16.53
C GLY A 153 -6.33 18.43 15.80
N ALA A 154 -6.26 18.78 14.51
CA ALA A 154 -7.42 19.09 13.69
C ALA A 154 -7.76 17.92 12.76
N SER A 155 -9.04 17.79 12.38
CA SER A 155 -9.47 16.80 11.39
C SER A 155 -10.47 17.41 10.41
N GLY A 156 -10.58 16.81 9.23
CA GLY A 156 -11.53 17.24 8.22
C GLY A 156 -11.43 16.39 6.95
N TRP A 157 -12.24 16.75 5.98
CA TRP A 157 -12.33 16.08 4.70
C TRP A 157 -11.51 16.81 3.64
N ALA A 158 -10.80 16.06 2.83
CA ALA A 158 -10.07 16.56 1.68
C ALA A 158 -10.38 15.73 0.43
N PRO A 159 -10.35 16.31 -0.78
CA PRO A 159 -10.49 15.54 -2.00
C PRO A 159 -9.38 14.46 -2.08
N GLN A 160 -9.74 13.23 -2.39
CA GLN A 160 -8.79 12.13 -2.53
C GLN A 160 -7.72 12.43 -3.57
N SER A 161 -8.08 13.08 -4.67
CA SER A 161 -7.16 13.47 -5.75
C SER A 161 -6.14 14.54 -5.35
N ALA A 162 -6.38 15.27 -4.26
CA ALA A 162 -5.48 16.29 -3.74
C ALA A 162 -4.43 15.72 -2.76
N LEU A 163 -4.42 14.41 -2.54
CA LEU A 163 -3.59 13.77 -1.53
C LEU A 163 -2.68 12.70 -2.13
N TRP A 164 -1.40 12.78 -1.88
CA TRP A 164 -0.47 11.66 -2.03
C TRP A 164 -0.72 10.62 -0.94
N GLY A 165 -0.73 9.34 -1.28
CA GLY A 165 -0.99 8.25 -0.32
C GLY A 165 -2.34 7.56 -0.51
N THR A 166 -3.09 7.90 -1.54
CA THR A 166 -4.46 7.42 -1.77
C THR A 166 -4.69 6.73 -3.12
N ALA A 167 -3.85 6.99 -4.12
CA ALA A 167 -4.03 6.46 -5.47
C ALA A 167 -3.83 4.94 -5.53
N ALA A 168 -4.68 4.23 -6.26
CA ALA A 168 -4.58 2.78 -6.45
C ALA A 168 -3.51 2.36 -7.46
N PRO A 169 -3.36 3.01 -8.65
CA PRO A 169 -2.33 2.64 -9.61
C PRO A 169 -0.91 2.90 -9.10
N ALA A 170 0.08 2.18 -9.67
CA ALA A 170 1.49 2.44 -9.40
C ALA A 170 1.87 3.88 -9.77
N GLN A 171 2.52 4.58 -8.85
CA GLN A 171 2.85 6.00 -8.97
C GLN A 171 4.24 6.25 -9.56
N CYS A 172 5.09 5.22 -9.63
CA CYS A 172 6.36 5.24 -10.34
C CYS A 172 6.55 3.97 -11.18
N ARG A 173 7.46 4.02 -12.12
CA ARG A 173 7.80 2.92 -13.04
C ARG A 173 9.18 2.34 -12.73
#